data_7142cfaff21b9e2020f5416caf2a818f
#
_entry.id   7142cfaff21b9e2020f5416caf2a818f
#
_cell.length_a   1.000
_cell.length_b   1.000
_cell.length_c   1.000
_cell.angle_alpha   90.00
_cell.angle_beta   90.00
_cell.angle_gamma   90.00
#
_symmetry.space_group_name_H-M   'P 1'
#
loop_
_entity.id
_entity.type
_entity.pdbx_description
1 polymer ?
#
loop_
_entity_poly.entity_id
_entity_poly.type
_entity_poly.pdbx_seq_one_letter_code
_entity_poly.pdbx_strand_id
1 'polypeptide(L)'
;MKVLLDTHAFIWWDSAPDKLSPQARAACQDRTNLLLLSVASAWEMQIKLQLDKLHLRLPLAEVIASQQQTNDLQVLPVALSHVFALRGLPAHHKDPFDRLLIAQANAEEATLISHDPVFAHYPVKMLW
;
A
#
# COMPACT_ATOMS: atom_id res chain seq x y z
N MET A 1 -2.70 -13.08 -8.34
CA MET A 1 -1.86 -12.85 -7.15
C MET A 1 -2.44 -11.74 -6.28
N LYS A 2 -1.97 -11.63 -5.05
CA LYS A 2 -2.31 -10.49 -4.18
C LYS A 2 -1.28 -9.39 -4.38
N VAL A 3 -1.74 -8.16 -4.57
CA VAL A 3 -0.88 -6.98 -4.66
C VAL A 3 -1.26 -5.99 -3.57
N LEU A 4 -0.28 -5.56 -2.78
CA LEU A 4 -0.47 -4.58 -1.72
C LEU A 4 0.16 -3.27 -2.16
N LEU A 5 -0.64 -2.22 -2.26
CA LEU A 5 -0.16 -0.89 -2.63
C LEU A 5 0.46 -0.21 -1.41
N ASP A 6 1.66 0.38 -1.56
CA ASP A 6 2.10 1.32 -0.54
C ASP A 6 1.29 2.62 -0.65
N THR A 7 1.47 3.52 0.29
CA THR A 7 0.64 4.73 0.37
C THR A 7 0.76 5.60 -0.88
N HIS A 8 1.98 5.84 -1.38
CA HIS A 8 2.18 6.65 -2.59
C HIS A 8 1.64 5.96 -3.84
N ALA A 9 1.86 4.66 -3.97
CA ALA A 9 1.34 3.91 -5.10
C ALA A 9 -0.19 3.96 -5.15
N PHE A 10 -0.85 3.87 -4.00
CA PHE A 10 -2.31 4.02 -3.94
C PHE A 10 -2.77 5.40 -4.39
N ILE A 11 -2.12 6.45 -3.89
CA ILE A 11 -2.48 7.82 -4.26
C ILE A 11 -2.32 8.02 -5.77
N TRP A 12 -1.22 7.55 -6.34
CA TRP A 12 -0.98 7.65 -7.79
C TRP A 12 -1.97 6.81 -8.59
N TRP A 13 -2.25 5.59 -8.13
CA TRP A 13 -3.26 4.75 -8.79
C TRP A 13 -4.61 5.45 -8.85
N ASP A 14 -5.01 6.13 -7.78
CA ASP A 14 -6.28 6.82 -7.70
C ASP A 14 -6.33 8.08 -8.57
N SER A 15 -5.30 8.93 -8.54
CA SER A 15 -5.37 10.27 -9.09
C SER A 15 -4.38 10.58 -10.20
N ALA A 16 -3.31 9.80 -10.34
CA ALA A 16 -2.25 10.06 -11.32
C ALA A 16 -1.60 8.73 -11.77
N PRO A 17 -2.38 7.83 -12.41
CA PRO A 17 -1.86 6.49 -12.77
C PRO A 17 -0.66 6.53 -13.69
N ASP A 18 -0.43 7.62 -14.41
CA ASP A 18 0.76 7.80 -15.25
C ASP A 18 2.07 7.84 -14.45
N LYS A 19 1.98 8.11 -13.15
CA LYS A 19 3.16 8.09 -12.26
C LYS A 19 3.58 6.68 -11.87
N LEU A 20 2.70 5.68 -12.05
CA LEU A 20 3.06 4.29 -11.88
C LEU A 20 3.90 3.83 -13.07
N SER A 21 4.84 2.92 -12.81
CA SER A 21 5.53 2.25 -13.91
C SER A 21 4.52 1.45 -14.75
N PRO A 22 4.84 1.13 -16.03
CA PRO A 22 3.95 0.29 -16.84
C PRO A 22 3.64 -1.06 -16.17
N GLN A 23 4.63 -1.66 -15.50
CA GLN A 23 4.46 -2.93 -14.79
C GLN A 23 3.54 -2.79 -13.56
N ALA A 24 3.73 -1.75 -12.76
CA ALA A 24 2.90 -1.50 -11.58
C ALA A 24 1.45 -1.22 -12.01
N ARG A 25 1.27 -0.40 -13.03
CA ARG A 25 -0.06 -0.09 -13.56
C ARG A 25 -0.76 -1.35 -14.08
N ALA A 26 -0.03 -2.17 -14.84
CA ALA A 26 -0.60 -3.42 -15.37
C ALA A 26 -1.04 -4.35 -14.23
N ALA A 27 -0.27 -4.45 -13.16
CA ALA A 27 -0.63 -5.28 -12.01
C ALA A 27 -1.91 -4.78 -11.32
N CYS A 28 -2.09 -3.46 -11.23
CA CYS A 28 -3.30 -2.87 -10.66
C CYS A 28 -4.51 -3.02 -11.56
N GLN A 29 -4.32 -3.02 -12.88
CA GLN A 29 -5.40 -3.17 -13.86
C GLN A 29 -5.85 -4.61 -14.04
N ASP A 30 -5.00 -5.57 -13.71
CA ASP A 30 -5.28 -6.99 -13.91
C ASP A 30 -6.32 -7.48 -12.92
N ARG A 31 -7.52 -7.79 -13.42
CA ARG A 31 -8.66 -8.22 -12.61
C ARG A 31 -8.48 -9.59 -11.96
N THR A 32 -7.47 -10.36 -12.37
CA THR A 32 -7.14 -11.62 -11.72
C THR A 32 -6.35 -11.41 -10.43
N ASN A 33 -5.79 -10.21 -10.24
CA ASN A 33 -5.08 -9.84 -9.02
C ASN A 33 -6.06 -9.31 -7.97
N LEU A 34 -5.79 -9.64 -6.71
CA LEU A 34 -6.47 -9.04 -5.57
C LEU A 34 -5.73 -7.77 -5.15
N LEU A 35 -6.38 -6.63 -5.28
CA LEU A 35 -5.79 -5.33 -4.99
C LEU A 35 -6.07 -4.98 -3.53
N LEU A 36 -5.01 -4.74 -2.76
CA LEU A 36 -5.09 -4.50 -1.31
C LEU A 36 -4.57 -3.11 -0.94
N LEU A 37 -5.27 -2.47 -0.02
CA LEU A 37 -4.80 -1.28 0.69
C LEU A 37 -4.84 -1.56 2.19
N SER A 38 -3.71 -1.35 2.88
CA SER A 38 -3.66 -1.52 4.33
C SER A 38 -4.39 -0.39 5.05
N VAL A 39 -5.06 -0.73 6.15
CA VAL A 39 -5.59 0.25 7.10
C VAL A 39 -4.47 1.18 7.59
N ALA A 40 -3.23 0.68 7.72
CA ALA A 40 -2.08 1.51 8.09
C ALA A 40 -1.83 2.63 7.07
N SER A 41 -1.98 2.36 5.77
CA SER A 41 -1.86 3.39 4.74
C SER A 41 -2.99 4.42 4.82
N ALA A 42 -4.21 3.97 5.11
CA ALA A 42 -5.34 4.88 5.33
C ALA A 42 -5.06 5.80 6.53
N TRP A 43 -4.50 5.26 7.60
CA TRP A 43 -4.11 6.04 8.77
C TRP A 43 -3.01 7.05 8.44
N GLU A 44 -1.98 6.64 7.72
CA GLU A 44 -0.92 7.54 7.27
C GLU A 44 -1.48 8.71 6.46
N MET A 45 -2.38 8.41 5.50
CA MET A 45 -3.03 9.45 4.69
C MET A 45 -3.85 10.39 5.55
N GLN A 46 -4.60 9.87 6.53
CA GLN A 46 -5.40 10.70 7.43
C GLN A 46 -4.52 11.67 8.23
N ILE A 47 -3.37 11.20 8.73
CA ILE A 47 -2.42 12.06 9.44
C ILE A 47 -1.93 13.18 8.52
N LYS A 48 -1.54 12.84 7.30
CA LYS A 48 -1.00 13.82 6.34
C LYS A 48 -2.05 14.83 5.89
N LEU A 49 -3.30 14.41 5.76
CA LEU A 49 -4.40 15.31 5.44
C LEU A 49 -4.61 16.33 6.56
N GLN A 50 -4.57 15.91 7.81
CA GLN A 50 -4.74 16.79 8.97
C GLN A 50 -3.59 17.78 9.12
N LEU A 51 -2.40 17.45 8.60
CA LEU A 51 -1.21 18.30 8.62
C LEU A 51 -1.08 19.15 7.35
N ASP A 52 -2.06 19.16 6.46
CA ASP A 52 -2.00 19.84 5.16
C ASP A 52 -0.82 19.40 4.28
N LYS A 53 -0.37 18.14 4.45
CA LYS A 53 0.76 17.59 3.68
C LYS A 53 0.32 16.70 2.54
N LEU A 54 -0.99 16.49 2.38
CA LEU A 54 -1.56 15.65 1.34
C LEU A 54 -2.86 16.28 0.84
N HIS A 55 -3.05 16.26 -0.49
CA HIS A 55 -4.29 16.65 -1.13
C HIS A 55 -4.81 15.47 -1.96
N LEU A 56 -6.07 15.12 -1.76
CA LEU A 56 -6.74 14.07 -2.51
C LEU A 56 -7.85 14.69 -3.36
N ARG A 57 -8.20 14.01 -4.47
CA ARG A 57 -9.29 14.48 -5.36
C ARG A 57 -10.66 14.50 -4.68
N LEU A 58 -10.85 13.67 -3.65
CA LEU A 58 -12.08 13.54 -2.87
C LEU A 58 -11.70 13.32 -1.39
N PRO A 59 -12.64 13.47 -0.46
CA PRO A 59 -12.42 13.04 0.92
C PRO A 59 -11.95 11.59 0.99
N LEU A 60 -11.09 11.27 1.94
CA LEU A 60 -10.43 9.96 2.03
C LEU A 60 -11.43 8.80 2.00
N ALA A 61 -12.51 8.90 2.76
CA ALA A 61 -13.54 7.85 2.79
C ALA A 61 -14.15 7.61 1.41
N GLU A 62 -14.35 8.67 0.63
CA GLU A 62 -14.90 8.57 -0.73
C GLU A 62 -13.90 8.02 -1.73
N VAL A 63 -12.62 8.37 -1.59
CA VAL A 63 -11.54 7.80 -2.42
C VAL A 63 -11.51 6.28 -2.25
N ILE A 64 -11.50 5.83 -1.00
CA ILE A 64 -11.45 4.38 -0.71
C ILE A 64 -12.72 3.69 -1.22
N ALA A 65 -13.91 4.25 -0.94
CA ALA A 65 -15.17 3.68 -1.40
C ALA A 65 -15.24 3.60 -2.93
N SER A 66 -14.75 4.62 -3.62
CA SER A 66 -14.70 4.65 -5.09
C SER A 66 -13.81 3.51 -5.63
N GLN A 67 -12.65 3.30 -5.02
CA GLN A 67 -11.75 2.23 -5.43
C GLN A 67 -12.33 0.86 -5.13
N GLN A 68 -13.05 0.70 -4.03
CA GLN A 68 -13.75 -0.54 -3.71
C GLN A 68 -14.82 -0.87 -4.75
N GLN A 69 -15.57 0.12 -5.20
CA GLN A 69 -16.64 -0.07 -6.18
C GLN A 69 -16.11 -0.29 -7.59
N THR A 70 -15.09 0.48 -7.99
CA THR A 70 -14.60 0.49 -9.37
C THR A 70 -13.57 -0.61 -9.63
N ASN A 71 -12.69 -0.88 -8.67
CA ASN A 71 -11.53 -1.76 -8.87
C ASN A 71 -11.50 -2.92 -7.88
N ASP A 72 -12.59 -3.17 -7.16
CA ASP A 72 -12.67 -4.24 -6.16
C ASP A 72 -11.55 -4.18 -5.12
N LEU A 73 -11.10 -2.97 -4.80
CA LEU A 73 -10.09 -2.77 -3.76
C LEU A 73 -10.56 -3.40 -2.45
N GLN A 74 -9.67 -4.15 -1.81
CA GLN A 74 -9.93 -4.69 -0.49
C GLN A 74 -9.07 -4.01 0.54
N VAL A 75 -9.68 -3.61 1.65
CA VAL A 75 -8.95 -2.99 2.76
C VAL A 75 -8.43 -4.11 3.65
N LEU A 76 -7.12 -4.13 3.85
CA LEU A 76 -6.45 -5.12 4.68
C LEU A 76 -6.34 -4.59 6.11
N PRO A 77 -7.04 -5.19 7.08
CA PRO A 77 -6.93 -4.76 8.47
C PRO A 77 -5.56 -5.13 9.04
N VAL A 78 -5.11 -4.36 10.04
CA VAL A 78 -3.89 -4.69 10.78
C VAL A 78 -4.25 -5.72 11.84
N ALA A 79 -3.75 -6.94 11.66
CA ALA A 79 -3.95 -8.03 12.61
C ALA A 79 -2.79 -8.09 13.60
N LEU A 80 -3.03 -8.70 14.75
CA LEU A 80 -1.99 -8.87 15.76
C LEU A 80 -0.80 -9.66 15.22
N SER A 81 -1.05 -10.65 14.34
CA SER A 81 -0.01 -11.41 13.66
C SER A 81 0.92 -10.52 12.82
N HIS A 82 0.37 -9.49 12.20
CA HIS A 82 1.18 -8.52 11.44
C HIS A 82 2.11 -7.76 12.37
N VAL A 83 1.62 -7.33 13.52
CA VAL A 83 2.43 -6.62 14.51
C VAL A 83 3.56 -7.52 15.02
N PHE A 84 3.26 -8.76 15.33
CA PHE A 84 4.28 -9.71 15.81
C PHE A 84 5.33 -10.03 14.74
N ALA A 85 4.96 -10.02 13.47
CA ALA A 85 5.89 -10.25 12.37
C ALA A 85 6.96 -9.15 12.23
N LEU A 86 6.72 -7.97 12.79
CA LEU A 86 7.71 -6.88 12.79
C LEU A 86 9.00 -7.26 13.52
N ARG A 87 8.91 -8.17 14.49
CA ARG A 87 10.06 -8.61 15.29
C ARG A 87 11.16 -9.25 14.44
N GLY A 88 10.79 -9.91 13.34
CA GLY A 88 11.71 -10.60 12.46
C GLY A 88 12.33 -9.74 11.38
N LEU A 89 11.93 -8.46 11.25
CA LEU A 89 12.42 -7.59 10.20
C LEU A 89 13.76 -6.94 10.57
N PRO A 90 14.69 -6.82 9.60
CA PRO A 90 15.91 -6.04 9.82
C PRO A 90 15.60 -4.59 10.19
N ALA A 91 16.50 -3.94 10.94
CA ALA A 91 16.32 -2.58 11.41
C ALA A 91 16.92 -1.54 10.45
N HIS A 92 16.59 -1.62 9.14
CA HIS A 92 17.13 -0.72 8.12
C HIS A 92 16.35 0.59 7.98
N HIS A 93 15.10 0.63 8.42
CA HIS A 93 14.21 1.76 8.22
C HIS A 93 13.42 1.99 9.49
N LYS A 94 13.23 3.27 9.84
CA LYS A 94 12.54 3.64 11.08
C LYS A 94 11.07 3.96 10.89
N ASP A 95 10.61 4.10 9.64
CA ASP A 95 9.21 4.44 9.38
C ASP A 95 8.31 3.26 9.78
N PRO A 96 7.46 3.43 10.80
CA PRO A 96 6.62 2.34 11.29
C PRO A 96 5.56 1.90 10.27
N PHE A 97 5.07 2.82 9.44
CA PHE A 97 4.08 2.47 8.41
C PHE A 97 4.69 1.56 7.36
N ASP A 98 5.87 1.91 6.84
CA ASP A 98 6.55 1.11 5.82
C ASP A 98 6.92 -0.26 6.36
N ARG A 99 7.42 -0.35 7.59
CA ARG A 99 7.76 -1.63 8.22
C ARG A 99 6.52 -2.51 8.37
N LEU A 100 5.40 -1.92 8.75
CA LEU A 100 4.14 -2.67 8.89
C LEU A 100 3.65 -3.20 7.55
N LEU A 101 3.78 -2.40 6.48
CA LEU A 101 3.42 -2.85 5.13
C LEU A 101 4.25 -4.06 4.70
N ILE A 102 5.55 -4.07 4.99
CA ILE A 102 6.43 -5.20 4.71
C ILE A 102 5.94 -6.44 5.46
N ALA A 103 5.66 -6.30 6.75
CA ALA A 103 5.16 -7.41 7.57
C ALA A 103 3.84 -7.95 7.04
N GLN A 104 2.93 -7.08 6.62
CA GLN A 104 1.65 -7.48 6.05
C GLN A 104 1.82 -8.17 4.69
N ALA A 105 2.67 -7.63 3.82
CA ALA A 105 2.93 -8.24 2.52
C ALA A 105 3.45 -9.67 2.68
N ASN A 106 4.39 -9.88 3.61
CA ASN A 106 4.94 -11.21 3.87
C ASN A 106 3.88 -12.16 4.47
N ALA A 107 3.12 -11.70 5.45
CA ALA A 107 2.10 -12.52 6.11
C ALA A 107 0.97 -12.93 5.16
N GLU A 108 0.59 -12.04 4.24
CA GLU A 108 -0.48 -12.28 3.27
C GLU A 108 0.02 -12.92 1.98
N GLU A 109 1.32 -13.16 1.86
CA GLU A 109 1.95 -13.63 0.63
C GLU A 109 1.63 -12.71 -0.56
N ALA A 110 1.64 -11.41 -0.31
CA ALA A 110 1.36 -10.38 -1.30
C ALA A 110 2.65 -9.80 -1.87
N THR A 111 2.56 -9.28 -3.09
CA THR A 111 3.62 -8.49 -3.70
C THR A 111 3.37 -7.02 -3.37
N LEU A 112 4.39 -6.35 -2.82
CA LEU A 112 4.30 -4.94 -2.48
C LEU A 112 4.58 -4.09 -3.72
N ILE A 113 3.66 -3.20 -4.06
CA ILE A 113 3.85 -2.23 -5.14
C ILE A 113 4.37 -0.94 -4.53
N SER A 114 5.61 -0.60 -4.84
CA SER A 114 6.29 0.59 -4.31
C SER A 114 7.42 1.02 -5.21
N HIS A 115 7.65 2.33 -5.29
CA HIS A 115 8.81 2.93 -5.96
C HIS A 115 9.95 3.21 -4.97
N ASP A 116 9.70 3.14 -3.67
CA ASP A 116 10.69 3.52 -2.66
C ASP A 116 11.81 2.48 -2.60
N PRO A 117 13.08 2.88 -2.87
CA PRO A 117 14.19 1.94 -2.85
C PRO A 117 14.51 1.35 -1.48
N VAL A 118 14.00 1.94 -0.40
CA VAL A 118 14.24 1.41 0.95
C VAL A 118 13.73 -0.02 1.12
N PHE A 119 12.63 -0.36 0.43
CA PHE A 119 12.05 -1.70 0.51
C PHE A 119 12.95 -2.79 -0.08
N ALA A 120 13.88 -2.43 -0.97
CA ALA A 120 14.82 -3.38 -1.54
C ALA A 120 15.78 -3.99 -0.50
N HIS A 121 15.92 -3.34 0.66
CA HIS A 121 16.74 -3.85 1.76
C HIS A 121 16.02 -4.88 2.64
N TYR A 122 14.77 -5.17 2.34
CA TYR A 122 13.94 -6.08 3.14
C TYR A 122 13.58 -7.34 2.36
N PRO A 123 13.38 -8.48 3.04
CA PRO A 123 12.96 -9.72 2.38
C PRO A 123 11.45 -9.68 2.06
N VAL A 124 11.09 -8.91 1.06
CA VAL A 124 9.70 -8.73 0.60
C VAL A 124 9.66 -8.78 -0.92
N LYS A 125 8.62 -9.41 -1.46
CA LYS A 125 8.39 -9.39 -2.90
C LYS A 125 7.91 -8.01 -3.31
N MET A 126 8.59 -7.41 -4.28
CA MET A 126 8.27 -6.08 -4.77
C MET A 126 8.01 -6.06 -6.26
N LEU A 127 7.21 -5.12 -6.68
CA LEU A 127 6.95 -4.82 -8.09
C LEU A 127 6.91 -3.30 -8.28
N TRP A 128 7.59 -2.87 -9.33
CA TRP A 128 7.48 -1.50 -9.82
C TRP A 128 7.77 -1.41 -11.30
#